data_4c19d98a8bca19547218efc334f25de7
#
_entry.id   4c19d98a8bca19547218efc334f25de7
#
_cell.length_a   1.000
_cell.length_b   1.000
_cell.length_c   1.000
_cell.angle_alpha   90.00
_cell.angle_beta   90.00
_cell.angle_gamma   90.00
#
_symmetry.space_group_name_H-M   'P 1'
#
loop_
_entity.id
_entity.type
_entity.pdbx_description
1 polymer ?
#
loop_
_entity_poly.entity_id
_entity_poly.type
_entity_poly.pdbx_seq_one_letter_code
_entity_poly.pdbx_strand_id
1 'polypeptide(L)'
;LGILEDCGYMARVAFIMDRIFRRFGLSGKSFIPMLVATGCGVPGVMATRTIEKEADRKIAIVTTTFMPCSAKLPIIALIAGALFAESGWVAPVCYFIGIAAIIVSGIILKKMRFFAGEPSPFVMELPSYHMPRVKSVLLHMWDRAKSFVRKAGTIILLSSIVIWFLSSYNFSMQSVETQDSMLADVGRTVAPVFAPLGWGEQWEAAVGTVTGLIAKENVVSTFGSLYAGLDEVSEDGNEFWSVVAAQYTPLAAFSF
;
A
#
# COMPACT_ATOMS: atom_id res chain seq x y z
N LEU A 1 -16.33 8.12 -5.69
CA LEU A 1 -16.19 7.17 -6.80
C LEU A 1 -17.55 6.58 -7.23
N GLY A 2 -18.38 6.04 -6.32
CA GLY A 2 -19.67 5.44 -6.67
C GLY A 2 -20.61 6.37 -7.46
N ILE A 3 -20.67 7.64 -7.13
CA ILE A 3 -21.44 8.64 -7.87
C ILE A 3 -20.93 8.80 -9.30
N LEU A 4 -19.63 8.90 -9.48
CA LEU A 4 -18.98 9.05 -10.79
C LEU A 4 -19.11 7.78 -11.65
N GLU A 5 -19.17 6.62 -11.01
CA GLU A 5 -19.39 5.34 -11.67
C GLU A 5 -20.84 5.22 -12.15
N ASP A 6 -21.82 5.53 -11.28
CA ASP A 6 -23.24 5.45 -11.57
C ASP A 6 -23.64 6.44 -12.69
N CYS A 7 -23.09 7.65 -12.74
CA CYS A 7 -23.38 8.61 -13.79
C CYS A 7 -22.71 8.29 -15.15
N GLY A 8 -21.88 7.25 -15.26
CA GLY A 8 -21.18 6.86 -16.48
C GLY A 8 -19.91 7.64 -16.80
N TYR A 9 -19.45 8.53 -15.90
CA TYR A 9 -18.25 9.32 -16.10
C TYR A 9 -16.99 8.46 -16.11
N MET A 10 -16.89 7.49 -15.17
CA MET A 10 -15.71 6.62 -15.04
C MET A 10 -15.44 5.78 -16.28
N ALA A 11 -16.48 5.33 -16.97
CA ALA A 11 -16.36 4.57 -18.22
C ALA A 11 -15.68 5.39 -19.31
N ARG A 12 -15.99 6.69 -19.41
CA ARG A 12 -15.39 7.60 -20.40
C ARG A 12 -13.94 7.94 -20.07
N VAL A 13 -13.66 8.18 -18.79
CA VAL A 13 -12.26 8.42 -18.33
C VAL A 13 -11.42 7.16 -18.60
N ALA A 14 -11.93 5.98 -18.30
CA ALA A 14 -11.24 4.72 -18.60
C ALA A 14 -11.00 4.54 -20.11
N PHE A 15 -11.95 4.94 -20.97
CA PHE A 15 -11.79 4.90 -22.42
C PHE A 15 -10.69 5.85 -22.91
N ILE A 16 -10.64 7.08 -22.39
CA ILE A 16 -9.60 8.06 -22.75
C ILE A 16 -8.22 7.56 -22.27
N MET A 17 -8.17 7.05 -21.05
CA MET A 17 -6.94 6.54 -20.44
C MET A 17 -6.44 5.25 -21.11
N ASP A 18 -7.31 4.46 -21.75
CA ASP A 18 -6.92 3.23 -22.45
C ASP A 18 -5.84 3.50 -23.51
N ARG A 19 -5.93 4.62 -24.23
CA ARG A 19 -4.93 5.02 -25.22
C ARG A 19 -3.54 5.21 -24.61
N ILE A 20 -3.49 5.76 -23.39
CA ILE A 20 -2.24 6.02 -22.67
C ILE A 20 -1.71 4.71 -22.06
N PHE A 21 -2.57 3.96 -21.39
CA PHE A 21 -2.20 2.73 -20.68
C PHE A 21 -1.72 1.63 -21.64
N ARG A 22 -2.30 1.51 -22.82
CA ARG A 22 -1.83 0.58 -23.85
C ARG A 22 -0.40 0.85 -24.31
N ARG A 23 0.03 2.11 -24.31
CA ARG A 23 1.41 2.48 -24.64
C ARG A 23 2.42 1.88 -23.66
N PHE A 24 2.01 1.73 -22.40
CA PHE A 24 2.80 1.11 -21.32
C PHE A 24 2.50 -0.37 -21.11
N GLY A 25 1.68 -0.98 -21.96
CA GLY A 25 1.36 -2.39 -21.88
C GLY A 25 0.25 -2.76 -20.90
N LEU A 26 -0.43 -1.78 -20.33
CA LEU A 26 -1.54 -1.96 -19.42
C LEU A 26 -2.88 -1.84 -20.16
N SER A 27 -3.90 -2.54 -19.68
CA SER A 27 -5.27 -2.37 -20.17
C SER A 27 -5.90 -1.11 -19.60
N GLY A 28 -6.72 -0.38 -20.36
CA GLY A 28 -7.45 0.78 -19.86
C GLY A 28 -8.38 0.47 -18.69
N LYS A 29 -8.86 -0.78 -18.57
CA LYS A 29 -9.60 -1.25 -17.40
C LYS A 29 -8.77 -1.23 -16.12
N SER A 30 -7.43 -1.21 -16.20
CA SER A 30 -6.54 -1.12 -15.03
C SER A 30 -6.55 0.26 -14.38
N PHE A 31 -7.04 1.29 -15.06
CA PHE A 31 -7.12 2.65 -14.51
C PHE A 31 -8.01 2.73 -13.26
N ILE A 32 -9.18 2.09 -13.29
CA ILE A 32 -10.13 2.12 -12.17
C ILE A 32 -9.54 1.48 -10.90
N PRO A 33 -8.98 0.24 -10.95
CA PRO A 33 -8.25 -0.33 -9.82
C PRO A 33 -7.13 0.55 -9.27
N MET A 34 -6.33 1.16 -10.15
CA MET A 34 -5.24 2.04 -9.72
C MET A 34 -5.75 3.31 -9.03
N LEU A 35 -6.82 3.90 -9.55
CA LEU A 35 -7.44 5.07 -8.93
C LEU A 35 -8.03 4.73 -7.54
N VAL A 36 -8.65 3.57 -7.39
CA VAL A 36 -9.12 3.08 -6.07
C VAL A 36 -7.94 2.85 -5.13
N ALA A 37 -6.83 2.34 -5.65
CA ALA A 37 -5.63 2.03 -4.86
C ALA A 37 -4.93 3.28 -4.32
N THR A 38 -5.15 4.47 -4.86
CA THR A 38 -4.63 5.72 -4.27
C THR A 38 -5.18 5.95 -2.86
N GLY A 39 -6.41 5.51 -2.58
CA GLY A 39 -6.96 5.51 -1.24
C GLY A 39 -6.49 4.31 -0.42
N CYS A 40 -6.71 3.10 -0.93
CA CYS A 40 -6.30 1.87 -0.26
C CYS A 40 -6.00 0.76 -1.28
N GLY A 41 -4.85 0.09 -1.14
CA GLY A 41 -4.42 -0.97 -2.04
C GLY A 41 -5.35 -2.19 -2.05
N VAL A 42 -5.95 -2.56 -0.93
CA VAL A 42 -6.81 -3.75 -0.82
C VAL A 42 -8.06 -3.66 -1.72
N PRO A 43 -8.91 -2.63 -1.61
CA PRO A 43 -10.03 -2.47 -2.55
C PRO A 43 -9.56 -2.22 -3.99
N GLY A 44 -8.39 -1.61 -4.20
CA GLY A 44 -7.77 -1.47 -5.52
C GLY A 44 -7.52 -2.84 -6.17
N VAL A 45 -6.86 -3.74 -5.46
CA VAL A 45 -6.64 -5.12 -5.92
C VAL A 45 -7.95 -5.87 -6.10
N MET A 46 -8.92 -5.69 -5.20
CA MET A 46 -10.26 -6.30 -5.36
C MET A 46 -10.98 -5.81 -6.63
N ALA A 47 -10.80 -4.56 -7.01
CA ALA A 47 -11.38 -3.99 -8.22
C ALA A 47 -10.78 -4.56 -9.51
N THR A 48 -9.59 -5.15 -9.48
CA THR A 48 -8.98 -5.79 -10.67
C THR A 48 -9.80 -6.98 -11.18
N ARG A 49 -10.73 -7.50 -10.40
CA ARG A 49 -11.64 -8.59 -10.81
C ARG A 49 -12.53 -8.21 -11.99
N THR A 50 -12.72 -6.92 -12.26
CA THR A 50 -13.44 -6.42 -13.43
C THR A 50 -12.67 -6.62 -14.75
N ILE A 51 -11.39 -6.98 -14.68
CA ILE A 51 -10.54 -7.25 -15.83
C ILE A 51 -10.74 -8.72 -16.24
N GLU A 52 -11.26 -8.93 -17.44
CA GLU A 52 -11.64 -10.26 -17.93
C GLU A 52 -10.42 -11.13 -18.26
N LYS A 53 -9.42 -10.55 -18.92
CA LYS A 53 -8.21 -11.27 -19.34
C LYS A 53 -7.30 -11.52 -18.15
N GLU A 54 -7.01 -12.79 -17.90
CA GLU A 54 -6.23 -13.19 -16.72
C GLU A 54 -4.81 -12.62 -16.69
N ALA A 55 -4.13 -12.55 -17.83
CA ALA A 55 -2.81 -11.94 -17.94
C ALA A 55 -2.82 -10.46 -17.58
N ASP A 56 -3.74 -9.69 -18.16
CA ASP A 56 -3.89 -8.25 -17.87
C ASP A 56 -4.29 -8.02 -16.41
N ARG A 57 -5.15 -8.89 -15.85
CA ARG A 57 -5.53 -8.84 -14.44
C ARG A 57 -4.34 -9.08 -13.51
N LYS A 58 -3.49 -10.06 -13.80
CA LYS A 58 -2.28 -10.33 -13.01
C LYS A 58 -1.30 -9.16 -13.06
N ILE A 59 -1.08 -8.59 -14.25
CA ILE A 59 -0.26 -7.38 -14.40
C ILE A 59 -0.86 -6.23 -13.57
N ALA A 60 -2.18 -6.01 -13.67
CA ALA A 60 -2.85 -4.97 -12.91
C ALA A 60 -2.73 -5.18 -11.39
N ILE A 61 -2.84 -6.41 -10.89
CA ILE A 61 -2.64 -6.72 -9.46
C ILE A 61 -1.24 -6.31 -9.01
N VAL A 62 -0.21 -6.75 -9.73
CA VAL A 62 1.18 -6.44 -9.36
C VAL A 62 1.45 -4.94 -9.45
N THR A 63 1.06 -4.28 -10.53
CA THR A 63 1.31 -2.85 -10.72
C THR A 63 0.52 -1.97 -9.75
N THR A 64 -0.70 -2.36 -9.40
CA THR A 64 -1.54 -1.62 -8.44
C THR A 64 -0.91 -1.58 -7.04
N THR A 65 -0.11 -2.58 -6.65
CA THR A 65 0.56 -2.60 -5.34
C THR A 65 1.66 -1.54 -5.19
N PHE A 66 2.24 -1.07 -6.30
CA PHE A 66 3.22 0.03 -6.29
C PHE A 66 2.58 1.40 -6.10
N MET A 67 1.25 1.52 -6.29
CA MET A 67 0.56 2.80 -6.15
C MET A 67 0.73 3.35 -4.72
N PRO A 68 1.24 4.58 -4.57
CA PRO A 68 1.30 5.23 -3.27
C PRO A 68 -0.13 5.47 -2.78
N CYS A 69 -0.50 4.83 -1.67
CA CYS A 69 -1.81 4.96 -1.03
C CYS A 69 -1.70 5.84 0.22
N SER A 70 -2.85 6.24 0.77
CA SER A 70 -2.90 7.06 1.98
C SER A 70 -2.14 6.45 3.17
N ALA A 71 -2.11 5.12 3.30
CA ALA A 71 -1.35 4.44 4.36
C ALA A 71 0.18 4.48 4.18
N LYS A 72 0.68 4.78 2.97
CA LYS A 72 2.11 4.96 2.73
C LYS A 72 2.59 6.39 2.98
N LEU A 73 1.68 7.36 2.93
CA LEU A 73 2.04 8.78 3.12
C LEU A 73 2.65 9.06 4.50
N PRO A 74 2.13 8.53 5.62
CA PRO A 74 2.77 8.70 6.93
C PRO A 74 4.19 8.16 6.99
N ILE A 75 4.46 7.03 6.36
CA ILE A 75 5.82 6.43 6.30
C ILE A 75 6.76 7.33 5.48
N ILE A 76 6.29 7.83 4.35
CA ILE A 76 7.06 8.77 3.51
C ILE A 76 7.30 10.07 4.28
N ALA A 77 6.31 10.58 5.01
CA ALA A 77 6.41 11.78 5.83
C ALA A 77 7.42 11.60 6.98
N LEU A 78 7.39 10.45 7.66
CA LEU A 78 8.35 10.09 8.70
C LEU A 78 9.79 10.13 8.18
N ILE A 79 10.06 9.42 7.09
CA ILE A 79 11.41 9.32 6.52
C ILE A 79 11.86 10.66 5.94
N ALA A 80 10.98 11.34 5.21
CA ALA A 80 11.28 12.65 4.63
C ALA A 80 11.52 13.71 5.72
N GLY A 81 10.72 13.70 6.78
CA GLY A 81 10.85 14.61 7.91
C GLY A 81 12.12 14.36 8.73
N ALA A 82 12.43 13.09 9.01
CA ALA A 82 13.59 12.72 9.81
C ALA A 82 14.92 13.03 9.10
N LEU A 83 15.05 12.76 7.80
CA LEU A 83 16.32 12.82 7.07
C LEU A 83 16.49 14.04 6.17
N PHE A 84 15.36 14.63 5.73
CA PHE A 84 15.30 15.70 4.74
C PHE A 84 14.42 16.86 5.20
N ALA A 85 14.44 17.19 6.50
CA ALA A 85 13.55 18.17 7.13
C ALA A 85 13.48 19.55 6.42
N GLU A 86 14.54 19.95 5.72
CA GLU A 86 14.58 21.21 4.95
C GLU A 86 14.02 21.09 3.52
N SER A 87 13.73 19.88 3.06
CA SER A 87 13.38 19.62 1.65
C SER A 87 11.95 19.13 1.50
N GLY A 88 10.99 20.04 1.45
CA GLY A 88 9.57 19.73 1.21
C GLY A 88 9.27 19.01 -0.13
N TRP A 89 10.28 18.89 -1.02
CA TRP A 89 10.15 18.22 -2.32
C TRP A 89 10.29 16.70 -2.27
N VAL A 90 10.79 16.13 -1.17
CA VAL A 90 11.08 14.68 -1.08
C VAL A 90 9.81 13.85 -1.18
N ALA A 91 8.75 14.21 -0.48
CA ALA A 91 7.48 13.48 -0.52
C ALA A 91 6.83 13.47 -1.92
N PRO A 92 6.73 14.60 -2.65
CA PRO A 92 6.28 14.60 -4.04
C PRO A 92 7.16 13.74 -4.96
N VAL A 93 8.49 13.80 -4.80
CA VAL A 93 9.43 13.00 -5.62
C VAL A 93 9.22 11.51 -5.38
N CYS A 94 9.07 11.06 -4.14
CA CYS A 94 8.76 9.66 -3.80
C CYS A 94 7.45 9.19 -4.45
N TYR A 95 6.44 10.07 -4.49
CA TYR A 95 5.17 9.78 -5.16
C TYR A 95 5.36 9.55 -6.67
N PHE A 96 6.12 10.43 -7.34
CA PHE A 96 6.44 10.27 -8.77
C PHE A 96 7.30 9.05 -9.07
N ILE A 97 8.21 8.68 -8.16
CA ILE A 97 8.99 7.44 -8.26
C ILE A 97 8.06 6.22 -8.21
N GLY A 98 7.06 6.23 -7.32
CA GLY A 98 6.04 5.18 -7.27
C GLY A 98 5.29 5.02 -8.60
N ILE A 99 4.88 6.13 -9.21
CA ILE A 99 4.23 6.11 -10.54
C ILE A 99 5.19 5.60 -11.63
N ALA A 100 6.44 6.04 -11.62
CA ALA A 100 7.45 5.55 -12.55
C ALA A 100 7.69 4.04 -12.40
N ALA A 101 7.72 3.52 -11.16
CA ALA A 101 7.83 2.09 -10.89
C ALA A 101 6.65 1.29 -11.47
N ILE A 102 5.42 1.83 -11.44
CA ILE A 102 4.25 1.21 -12.09
C ILE A 102 4.48 1.07 -13.59
N ILE A 103 4.95 2.12 -14.24
CA ILE A 103 5.20 2.13 -15.70
C ILE A 103 6.28 1.12 -16.05
N VAL A 104 7.41 1.18 -15.37
CA VAL A 104 8.56 0.30 -15.61
C VAL A 104 8.19 -1.17 -15.35
N SER A 105 7.55 -1.47 -14.24
CA SER A 105 7.11 -2.83 -13.91
C SER A 105 6.08 -3.35 -14.92
N GLY A 106 5.14 -2.51 -15.36
CA GLY A 106 4.17 -2.87 -16.40
C GLY A 106 4.84 -3.26 -17.72
N ILE A 107 5.85 -2.48 -18.17
CA ILE A 107 6.61 -2.76 -19.39
C ILE A 107 7.44 -4.05 -19.24
N ILE A 108 8.10 -4.25 -18.09
CA ILE A 108 8.91 -5.45 -17.83
C ILE A 108 8.03 -6.70 -17.80
N LEU A 109 6.94 -6.67 -17.04
CA LEU A 109 6.02 -7.80 -16.92
C LEU A 109 5.43 -8.20 -18.26
N LYS A 110 5.07 -7.22 -19.11
CA LYS A 110 4.55 -7.52 -20.44
C LYS A 110 5.57 -8.23 -21.36
N LYS A 111 6.88 -7.98 -21.19
CA LYS A 111 7.95 -8.65 -21.94
C LYS A 111 8.20 -10.09 -21.47
N MET A 112 7.77 -10.45 -20.27
CA MET A 112 7.92 -11.80 -19.76
C MET A 112 6.96 -12.76 -20.47
N ARG A 113 7.44 -13.95 -20.87
CA ARG A 113 6.65 -14.97 -21.57
C ARG A 113 5.36 -15.38 -20.85
N PHE A 114 5.32 -15.29 -19.52
CA PHE A 114 4.15 -15.61 -18.70
C PHE A 114 2.98 -14.64 -18.91
N PHE A 115 3.27 -13.40 -19.30
CA PHE A 115 2.28 -12.33 -19.47
C PHE A 115 2.25 -11.82 -20.92
N ALA A 116 3.02 -12.45 -21.81
CA ALA A 116 3.09 -12.08 -23.21
C ALA A 116 1.73 -12.33 -23.89
N GLY A 117 1.17 -11.30 -24.45
CA GLY A 117 -0.10 -11.33 -25.17
C GLY A 117 -0.50 -9.93 -25.60
N GLU A 118 -1.29 -9.84 -26.66
CA GLU A 118 -1.89 -8.56 -27.01
C GLU A 118 -2.89 -8.13 -25.93
N PRO A 119 -2.88 -6.86 -25.52
CA PRO A 119 -3.89 -6.36 -24.58
C PRO A 119 -5.29 -6.57 -25.20
N SER A 120 -6.25 -6.97 -24.37
CA SER A 120 -7.62 -7.15 -24.83
C SER A 120 -8.12 -5.83 -25.44
N PRO A 121 -8.82 -5.88 -26.59
CA PRO A 121 -9.44 -4.69 -27.12
C PRO A 121 -10.41 -4.13 -26.07
N PHE A 122 -10.28 -2.84 -25.80
CA PHE A 122 -11.20 -2.15 -24.90
C PHE A 122 -12.49 -1.85 -25.67
N VAL A 123 -13.36 -2.84 -25.72
CA VAL A 123 -14.72 -2.66 -26.24
C VAL A 123 -15.62 -2.43 -25.03
N MET A 124 -16.04 -1.22 -24.83
CA MET A 124 -17.02 -0.85 -23.81
C MET A 124 -18.09 0.01 -24.45
N GLU A 125 -19.34 -0.43 -24.32
CA GLU A 125 -20.45 0.45 -24.63
C GLU A 125 -20.45 1.61 -23.63
N LEU A 126 -20.37 2.83 -24.14
CA LEU A 126 -20.40 4.02 -23.31
C LEU A 126 -21.83 4.23 -22.80
N PRO A 127 -22.08 4.07 -21.50
CA PRO A 127 -23.40 4.30 -20.94
C PRO A 127 -23.82 5.76 -21.17
N SER A 128 -25.10 6.00 -21.43
CA SER A 128 -25.64 7.34 -21.50
C SER A 128 -25.48 8.05 -20.16
N TYR A 129 -25.20 9.37 -20.17
CA TYR A 129 -25.19 10.14 -18.94
C TYR A 129 -26.59 10.15 -18.32
N HIS A 130 -26.67 9.78 -17.07
CA HIS A 130 -27.89 9.91 -16.29
C HIS A 130 -27.58 10.45 -14.91
N MET A 131 -28.57 11.10 -14.30
CA MET A 131 -28.40 11.54 -12.90
C MET A 131 -28.38 10.33 -11.97
N PRO A 132 -27.36 10.23 -11.09
CA PRO A 132 -27.25 9.11 -10.17
C PRO A 132 -28.43 9.09 -9.21
N ARG A 133 -29.04 7.93 -9.06
CA ARG A 133 -30.12 7.74 -8.09
C ARG A 133 -29.52 7.51 -6.72
N VAL A 134 -29.75 8.40 -5.76
CA VAL A 134 -29.20 8.33 -4.40
C VAL A 134 -29.39 6.96 -3.76
N LYS A 135 -30.58 6.35 -3.93
CA LYS A 135 -30.86 5.02 -3.40
C LYS A 135 -29.96 3.93 -4.02
N SER A 136 -29.73 3.97 -5.34
CA SER A 136 -28.85 3.03 -6.04
C SER A 136 -27.42 3.18 -5.55
N VAL A 137 -26.90 4.42 -5.50
CA VAL A 137 -25.55 4.72 -5.03
C VAL A 137 -25.33 4.24 -3.58
N LEU A 138 -26.27 4.51 -2.69
CA LEU A 138 -26.19 4.07 -1.30
C LEU A 138 -26.20 2.55 -1.16
N LEU A 139 -27.05 1.84 -1.92
CA LEU A 139 -27.07 0.38 -1.90
C LEU A 139 -25.76 -0.21 -2.41
N HIS A 140 -25.23 0.28 -3.54
CA HIS A 140 -23.95 -0.16 -4.07
C HIS A 140 -22.77 0.13 -3.11
N MET A 141 -22.78 1.31 -2.47
CA MET A 141 -21.80 1.63 -1.44
C MET A 141 -21.89 0.68 -0.25
N TRP A 142 -23.11 0.39 0.22
CA TRP A 142 -23.33 -0.52 1.32
C TRP A 142 -22.88 -1.95 1.03
N ASP A 143 -23.21 -2.47 -0.14
CA ASP A 143 -22.83 -3.82 -0.56
C ASP A 143 -21.29 -3.94 -0.70
N ARG A 144 -20.64 -2.93 -1.28
CA ARG A 144 -19.17 -2.89 -1.36
C ARG A 144 -18.52 -2.78 0.02
N ALA A 145 -19.01 -1.89 0.88
CA ALA A 145 -18.52 -1.73 2.25
C ALA A 145 -18.71 -3.02 3.07
N LYS A 146 -19.90 -3.62 3.03
CA LYS A 146 -20.19 -4.89 3.70
C LYS A 146 -19.28 -6.04 3.22
N SER A 147 -19.07 -6.13 1.91
CA SER A 147 -18.17 -7.14 1.33
C SER A 147 -16.71 -6.92 1.74
N PHE A 148 -16.27 -5.66 1.80
CA PHE A 148 -14.95 -5.28 2.26
C PHE A 148 -14.75 -5.61 3.74
N VAL A 149 -15.66 -5.14 4.60
CA VAL A 149 -15.60 -5.40 6.05
C VAL A 149 -15.61 -6.90 6.35
N ARG A 150 -16.44 -7.66 5.66
CA ARG A 150 -16.51 -9.12 5.88
C ARG A 150 -15.22 -9.85 5.44
N LYS A 151 -14.56 -9.43 4.37
CA LYS A 151 -13.36 -10.11 3.85
C LYS A 151 -12.06 -9.55 4.40
N ALA A 152 -11.89 -8.23 4.33
CA ALA A 152 -10.66 -7.58 4.76
C ALA A 152 -10.69 -7.29 6.27
N GLY A 153 -11.81 -6.83 6.81
CA GLY A 153 -11.94 -6.50 8.22
C GLY A 153 -11.68 -7.70 9.15
N THR A 154 -12.15 -8.89 8.78
CA THR A 154 -11.88 -10.10 9.57
C THR A 154 -10.39 -10.45 9.58
N ILE A 155 -9.71 -10.33 8.44
CA ILE A 155 -8.27 -10.62 8.34
C ILE A 155 -7.46 -9.57 9.10
N ILE A 156 -7.81 -8.29 8.94
CA ILE A 156 -7.14 -7.19 9.64
C ILE A 156 -7.31 -7.33 11.15
N LEU A 157 -8.53 -7.60 11.62
CA LEU A 157 -8.81 -7.79 13.04
C LEU A 157 -8.02 -8.98 13.62
N LEU A 158 -8.04 -10.12 12.92
CA LEU A 158 -7.29 -11.30 13.35
C LEU A 158 -5.78 -11.02 13.39
N SER A 159 -5.24 -10.39 12.37
CA SER A 159 -3.82 -10.05 12.32
C SER A 159 -3.42 -9.02 13.37
N SER A 160 -4.28 -8.03 13.66
CA SER A 160 -4.04 -7.07 14.74
C SER A 160 -4.02 -7.74 16.12
N ILE A 161 -4.92 -8.70 16.37
CA ILE A 161 -4.91 -9.47 17.62
C ILE A 161 -3.63 -10.29 17.72
N VAL A 162 -3.19 -10.93 16.63
CA VAL A 162 -1.94 -11.71 16.62
C VAL A 162 -0.73 -10.82 16.88
N ILE A 163 -0.63 -9.67 16.22
CA ILE A 163 0.47 -8.72 16.43
C ILE A 163 0.45 -8.21 17.88
N TRP A 164 -0.71 -7.82 18.40
CA TRP A 164 -0.84 -7.36 19.77
C TRP A 164 -0.38 -8.45 20.75
N PHE A 165 -0.77 -9.70 20.53
CA PHE A 165 -0.34 -10.81 21.35
C PHE A 165 1.18 -11.01 21.29
N LEU A 166 1.78 -11.00 20.09
CA LEU A 166 3.22 -11.15 19.90
C LEU A 166 4.02 -9.98 20.48
N SER A 167 3.47 -8.77 20.51
CA SER A 167 4.12 -7.60 21.08
C SER A 167 4.02 -7.51 22.61
N SER A 168 2.97 -8.13 23.20
CA SER A 168 2.69 -8.05 24.64
C SER A 168 3.23 -9.21 25.45
N TYR A 169 3.55 -10.34 24.82
CA TYR A 169 3.97 -11.56 25.53
C TYR A 169 5.33 -12.07 25.04
N ASN A 170 6.08 -12.63 25.99
CA ASN A 170 7.31 -13.39 25.73
C ASN A 170 7.00 -14.89 25.59
N PHE A 171 7.96 -15.70 25.11
CA PHE A 171 7.87 -17.17 25.04
C PHE A 171 7.53 -17.83 26.39
N SER A 172 7.76 -17.15 27.51
CA SER A 172 7.37 -17.59 28.85
C SER A 172 5.96 -17.18 29.26
N MET A 173 5.12 -16.65 28.35
CA MET A 173 3.75 -16.17 28.60
C MET A 173 3.67 -15.09 29.69
N GLN A 174 4.72 -14.32 29.87
CA GLN A 174 4.75 -13.15 30.76
C GLN A 174 4.54 -11.89 29.95
N SER A 175 3.78 -10.94 30.48
CA SER A 175 3.65 -9.63 29.88
C SER A 175 4.96 -8.87 30.06
N VAL A 176 5.58 -8.46 28.95
CA VAL A 176 6.86 -7.77 28.90
C VAL A 176 6.75 -6.53 28.04
N GLU A 177 7.71 -5.64 28.17
CA GLU A 177 7.85 -4.51 27.24
C GLU A 177 8.13 -5.00 25.81
N THR A 178 7.77 -4.22 24.83
CA THR A 178 7.85 -4.57 23.41
C THR A 178 9.26 -5.00 22.98
N GLN A 179 10.30 -4.52 23.66
CA GLN A 179 11.72 -4.86 23.38
C GLN A 179 12.10 -6.30 23.71
N ASP A 180 11.42 -6.91 24.69
CA ASP A 180 11.64 -8.30 25.13
C ASP A 180 10.50 -9.24 24.70
N SER A 181 9.68 -8.78 23.75
CA SER A 181 8.54 -9.53 23.23
C SER A 181 8.96 -10.61 22.23
N MET A 182 8.07 -11.57 21.99
CA MET A 182 8.22 -12.55 20.89
C MET A 182 8.42 -11.87 19.53
N LEU A 183 7.79 -10.71 19.34
CA LEU A 183 7.91 -9.93 18.12
C LEU A 183 9.35 -9.39 17.91
N ALA A 184 9.99 -8.96 18.99
CA ALA A 184 11.39 -8.50 18.95
C ALA A 184 12.35 -9.66 18.60
N ASP A 185 12.13 -10.85 19.16
CA ASP A 185 12.93 -12.04 18.85
C ASP A 185 12.81 -12.48 17.39
N VAL A 186 11.59 -12.43 16.85
CA VAL A 186 11.35 -12.65 15.42
C VAL A 186 12.07 -11.58 14.58
N GLY A 187 11.99 -10.32 14.97
CA GLY A 187 12.69 -9.23 14.32
C GLY A 187 14.20 -9.42 14.28
N ARG A 188 14.81 -9.78 15.41
CA ARG A 188 16.26 -10.08 15.52
C ARG A 188 16.68 -11.26 14.65
N THR A 189 15.81 -12.28 14.51
CA THR A 189 16.11 -13.45 13.66
C THR A 189 16.00 -13.11 12.17
N VAL A 190 15.10 -12.21 11.79
CA VAL A 190 14.86 -11.82 10.40
C VAL A 190 15.77 -10.67 9.95
N ALA A 191 16.24 -9.84 10.88
CA ALA A 191 17.10 -8.68 10.60
C ALA A 191 18.31 -8.99 9.69
N PRO A 192 19.06 -10.11 9.85
CA PRO A 192 20.21 -10.42 8.99
C PRO A 192 19.84 -10.57 7.49
N VAL A 193 18.60 -10.93 7.16
CA VAL A 193 18.14 -11.03 5.77
C VAL A 193 18.13 -9.66 5.08
N PHE A 194 17.97 -8.59 5.85
CA PHE A 194 17.94 -7.21 5.37
C PHE A 194 19.30 -6.51 5.43
N ALA A 195 20.37 -7.21 5.86
CA ALA A 195 21.73 -6.68 5.89
C ALA A 195 22.18 -6.03 4.55
N PRO A 196 21.88 -6.62 3.35
CA PRO A 196 22.30 -6.00 2.09
C PRO A 196 21.57 -4.68 1.78
N LEU A 197 20.46 -4.36 2.46
CA LEU A 197 19.74 -3.10 2.29
C LEU A 197 20.27 -1.97 3.20
N GLY A 198 21.23 -2.28 4.10
CA GLY A 198 21.90 -1.31 4.97
C GLY A 198 21.22 -1.07 6.32
N TRP A 199 20.22 -1.85 6.70
CA TRP A 199 19.53 -1.78 7.99
C TRP A 199 19.35 -3.14 8.69
N GLY A 200 20.15 -4.13 8.32
CA GLY A 200 20.12 -5.46 8.93
C GLY A 200 20.63 -5.53 10.39
N GLU A 201 21.28 -4.46 10.88
CA GLU A 201 21.66 -4.34 12.30
C GLU A 201 20.52 -3.79 13.17
N GLN A 202 19.50 -3.19 12.55
CA GLN A 202 18.36 -2.58 13.21
C GLN A 202 17.17 -3.54 13.18
N TRP A 203 17.04 -4.34 14.23
CA TRP A 203 15.95 -5.29 14.36
C TRP A 203 14.57 -4.61 14.37
N GLU A 204 14.50 -3.35 14.83
CA GLU A 204 13.29 -2.52 14.84
C GLU A 204 12.76 -2.29 13.42
N ALA A 205 13.65 -2.07 12.46
CA ALA A 205 13.25 -1.95 11.05
C ALA A 205 12.71 -3.25 10.49
N ALA A 206 13.29 -4.38 10.87
CA ALA A 206 12.78 -5.70 10.49
C ALA A 206 11.39 -5.96 11.07
N VAL A 207 11.16 -5.61 12.33
CA VAL A 207 9.83 -5.67 12.98
C VAL A 207 8.85 -4.75 12.25
N GLY A 208 9.24 -3.49 12.00
CA GLY A 208 8.43 -2.52 11.26
C GLY A 208 8.04 -3.01 9.86
N THR A 209 8.96 -3.68 9.17
CA THR A 209 8.68 -4.28 7.85
C THR A 209 7.69 -5.44 7.96
N VAL A 210 7.86 -6.35 8.92
CA VAL A 210 6.97 -7.49 9.13
C VAL A 210 5.57 -7.03 9.51
N THR A 211 5.47 -6.09 10.45
CA THR A 211 4.17 -5.50 10.85
C THR A 211 3.54 -4.71 9.71
N GLY A 212 4.35 -3.99 8.93
CA GLY A 212 3.92 -3.22 7.77
C GLY A 212 3.42 -4.07 6.59
N LEU A 213 3.87 -5.31 6.46
CA LEU A 213 3.30 -6.26 5.48
C LEU A 213 1.86 -6.63 5.83
N ILE A 214 1.52 -6.66 7.11
CA ILE A 214 0.20 -7.05 7.60
C ILE A 214 -0.71 -5.82 7.72
N ALA A 215 -0.22 -4.76 8.37
CA ALA A 215 -0.97 -3.52 8.65
C ALA A 215 -0.05 -2.31 8.47
N LYS A 216 -0.05 -1.74 7.27
CA LYS A 216 0.83 -0.62 6.88
C LYS A 216 0.66 0.63 7.74
N GLU A 217 -0.56 0.88 8.19
CA GLU A 217 -0.90 1.98 9.07
C GLU A 217 -0.22 1.90 10.44
N ASN A 218 0.15 0.71 10.88
CA ASN A 218 0.76 0.50 12.19
C ASN A 218 2.29 0.68 12.17
N VAL A 219 2.94 0.87 11.02
CA VAL A 219 4.40 1.01 10.94
C VAL A 219 4.90 2.17 11.77
N VAL A 220 4.26 3.35 11.64
CA VAL A 220 4.67 4.56 12.36
C VAL A 220 4.48 4.39 13.88
N SER A 221 3.35 3.82 14.31
CA SER A 221 3.11 3.55 15.72
C SER A 221 4.05 2.46 16.27
N THR A 222 4.37 1.44 15.50
CA THR A 222 5.36 0.42 15.87
C THR A 222 6.75 1.05 16.04
N PHE A 223 7.15 1.93 15.14
CA PHE A 223 8.42 2.66 15.31
C PHE A 223 8.39 3.57 16.52
N GLY A 224 7.29 4.28 16.78
CA GLY A 224 7.17 5.12 17.96
C GLY A 224 7.29 4.35 19.27
N SER A 225 6.65 3.19 19.37
CA SER A 225 6.75 2.34 20.55
C SER A 225 8.14 1.68 20.70
N LEU A 226 8.80 1.31 19.60
CA LEU A 226 10.13 0.69 19.64
C LEU A 226 11.27 1.69 19.89
N TYR A 227 11.22 2.87 19.26
CA TYR A 227 12.30 3.86 19.35
C TYR A 227 12.14 4.89 20.46
N ALA A 228 10.90 5.25 20.78
CA ALA A 228 10.61 6.30 21.75
C ALA A 228 9.85 5.81 22.99
N GLY A 229 9.40 4.55 23.00
CA GLY A 229 8.59 4.01 24.10
C GLY A 229 7.26 4.74 24.26
N LEU A 230 6.72 5.32 23.17
CA LEU A 230 5.47 6.08 23.18
C LEU A 230 4.30 5.14 22.83
N ASP A 231 3.24 5.20 23.64
CA ASP A 231 2.01 4.44 23.39
C ASP A 231 1.14 5.11 22.33
N GLU A 232 1.17 6.43 22.24
CA GLU A 232 0.48 7.24 21.23
C GLU A 232 1.48 8.09 20.46
N VAL A 233 1.44 8.01 19.14
CA VAL A 233 2.34 8.71 18.23
C VAL A 233 1.50 9.46 17.20
N SER A 234 1.92 10.68 16.85
CA SER A 234 1.29 11.42 15.75
C SER A 234 1.43 10.65 14.41
N GLU A 235 0.51 10.87 13.49
CA GLU A 235 0.54 10.22 12.16
C GLU A 235 1.86 10.47 11.40
N ASP A 236 2.50 11.62 11.66
CA ASP A 236 3.75 12.03 11.01
C ASP A 236 5.01 11.56 11.77
N GLY A 237 4.87 11.06 13.01
CA GLY A 237 5.96 10.58 13.85
C GLY A 237 7.00 11.63 14.23
N ASN A 238 6.62 12.91 14.35
CA ASN A 238 7.52 14.04 14.60
C ASN A 238 8.32 13.87 15.89
N GLU A 239 7.73 13.18 16.88
CA GLU A 239 8.29 13.03 18.22
C GLU A 239 9.62 12.26 18.22
N PHE A 240 9.86 11.41 17.22
CA PHE A 240 11.06 10.59 17.16
C PHE A 240 11.90 10.74 15.87
N TRP A 241 11.69 11.82 15.11
CA TRP A 241 12.50 12.11 13.91
C TRP A 241 14.00 12.15 14.20
N SER A 242 14.39 12.74 15.32
CA SER A 242 15.80 12.83 15.71
C SER A 242 16.42 11.46 15.97
N VAL A 243 15.66 10.51 16.50
CA VAL A 243 16.13 9.15 16.77
C VAL A 243 16.29 8.38 15.46
N VAL A 244 15.32 8.47 14.57
CA VAL A 244 15.38 7.86 13.23
C VAL A 244 16.54 8.44 12.42
N ALA A 245 16.70 9.76 12.43
CA ALA A 245 17.82 10.42 11.72
C ALA A 245 19.20 10.00 12.22
N ALA A 246 19.32 9.66 13.51
CA ALA A 246 20.61 9.21 14.09
C ALA A 246 20.94 7.76 13.72
N GLN A 247 19.92 6.93 13.49
CA GLN A 247 20.11 5.49 13.27
C GLN A 247 20.16 5.09 11.79
N TYR A 248 19.51 5.84 10.91
CA TYR A 248 19.43 5.51 9.49
C TYR A 248 20.31 6.43 8.65
N THR A 249 21.10 5.83 7.75
CA THR A 249 21.72 6.60 6.67
C THR A 249 20.65 6.95 5.61
N PRO A 250 20.80 8.09 4.89
CA PRO A 250 19.84 8.47 3.86
C PRO A 250 19.58 7.39 2.79
N LEU A 251 20.61 6.60 2.48
CA LEU A 251 20.53 5.51 1.51
C LEU A 251 19.74 4.31 2.06
N ALA A 252 19.98 3.95 3.32
CA ALA A 252 19.24 2.88 4.00
C ALA A 252 17.77 3.23 4.16
N ALA A 253 17.46 4.46 4.54
CA ALA A 253 16.09 4.95 4.66
C ALA A 253 15.34 5.01 3.32
N PHE A 254 16.04 5.31 2.22
CA PHE A 254 15.45 5.26 0.89
C PHE A 254 15.12 3.82 0.44
N SER A 255 15.83 2.83 0.95
CA SER A 255 15.61 1.40 0.65
C SER A 255 14.43 0.81 1.44
N PHE A 256 14.04 1.42 2.56
CA PHE A 256 12.90 1.04 3.40
C PHE A 256 11.58 1.49 2.78
#